data_f9d307714701bd5765e1d704ffd70504
#
_entry.id   f9d307714701bd5765e1d704ffd70504
#
_cell.length_a   1.000
_cell.length_b   1.000
_cell.length_c   1.000
_cell.angle_alpha   90.00
_cell.angle_beta   90.00
_cell.angle_gamma   90.00
#
_symmetry.space_group_name_H-M   'P 1'
#
loop_
_entity.id
_entity.type
_entity.pdbx_description
1 polymer ?
#
loop_
_entity_poly.entity_id
_entity_poly.type
_entity_poly.pdbx_seq_one_letter_code
_entity_poly.pdbx_strand_id
1 'polypeptide(L)' 'TGEAAAAVTRIPAGHPEGYLEGFANLYTDVAEVIVALREGREPPASLCPDAADGLAGLRFIDAVVGSSAHGGRWTALV' A
#
# COMPACT_ATOMS: atom_id res chain seq x y z
N THR A 1 11.65 10.71 -10.40
CA THR A 1 10.60 10.05 -9.62
C THR A 1 9.94 8.98 -10.48
N GLY A 2 9.76 7.79 -9.93
CA GLY A 2 9.07 6.71 -10.62
C GLY A 2 7.60 7.04 -10.88
N GLU A 3 7.03 6.38 -11.89
CA GLU A 3 5.65 6.64 -12.33
C GLU A 3 4.64 6.42 -11.19
N ALA A 4 4.78 5.35 -10.42
CA ALA A 4 3.87 5.06 -9.30
C ALA A 4 3.96 6.13 -8.21
N ALA A 5 5.16 6.60 -7.88
CA ALA A 5 5.33 7.66 -6.90
C ALA A 5 4.78 8.99 -7.40
N ALA A 6 4.98 9.30 -8.68
CA ALA A 6 4.46 10.51 -9.29
C ALA A 6 2.92 10.54 -9.27
N ALA A 7 2.29 9.40 -9.47
CA ALA A 7 0.82 9.28 -9.50
C ALA A 7 0.18 9.66 -8.16
N VAL A 8 0.88 9.52 -7.04
CA VAL A 8 0.36 9.82 -5.70
C VAL A 8 0.93 11.11 -5.11
N THR A 9 1.79 11.80 -5.83
CA THR A 9 2.43 13.04 -5.39
C THR A 9 1.59 14.24 -5.87
N ARG A 10 1.23 15.12 -4.95
CA ARG A 10 0.33 16.25 -5.22
C ARG A 10 0.98 17.61 -5.09
N ILE A 11 2.05 17.71 -4.32
CA ILE A 11 2.71 18.98 -4.05
C ILE A 11 4.17 18.95 -4.53
N PRO A 12 4.77 20.14 -4.76
CA PRO A 12 6.12 20.22 -5.31
C PRO A 12 7.16 19.50 -4.45
N ALA A 13 8.23 19.03 -5.11
CA ALA A 13 9.36 18.41 -4.42
C ALA A 13 9.89 19.33 -3.30
N GLY A 14 10.30 18.72 -2.20
CA GLY A 14 10.81 19.46 -1.04
C GLY A 14 9.73 20.00 -0.08
N HIS A 15 8.47 19.80 -0.40
CA HIS A 15 7.36 20.18 0.47
C HIS A 15 6.76 18.93 1.14
N PRO A 16 6.36 19.00 2.42
CA PRO A 16 5.77 17.86 3.10
C PRO A 16 4.37 17.55 2.57
N GLU A 17 4.07 16.27 2.41
CA GLU A 17 2.71 15.77 2.14
C GLU A 17 2.25 14.96 3.34
N GLY A 18 1.03 15.24 3.82
CA GLY A 18 0.50 14.64 5.03
C GLY A 18 -0.44 13.46 4.79
N TYR A 19 -0.99 12.94 5.88
CA TYR A 19 -1.89 11.79 5.81
C TYR A 19 -3.23 12.10 5.11
N LEU A 20 -3.66 13.36 5.10
CA LEU A 20 -4.90 13.75 4.41
C LEU A 20 -4.81 13.47 2.91
N GLU A 21 -3.68 13.84 2.30
CA GLU A 21 -3.41 13.57 0.89
C GLU A 21 -3.28 12.07 0.64
N GLY A 22 -2.66 11.34 1.56
CA GLY A 22 -2.54 9.89 1.48
C GLY A 22 -3.91 9.21 1.48
N PHE A 23 -4.78 9.57 2.42
CA PHE A 23 -6.14 9.04 2.45
C PHE A 23 -6.95 9.44 1.21
N ALA A 24 -6.81 10.68 0.73
CA ALA A 24 -7.48 11.12 -0.48
C ALA A 24 -7.07 10.27 -1.69
N ASN A 25 -5.80 9.88 -1.79
CA ASN A 25 -5.32 9.00 -2.85
C ASN A 25 -5.95 7.61 -2.76
N LEU A 26 -6.07 7.04 -1.55
CA LEU A 26 -6.73 5.75 -1.35
C LEU A 26 -8.20 5.78 -1.80
N TYR A 27 -8.93 6.80 -1.39
CA TYR A 27 -10.33 6.96 -1.81
C TYR A 27 -10.47 7.13 -3.32
N THR A 28 -9.56 7.88 -3.94
CA THR A 28 -9.53 8.05 -5.40
C THR A 28 -9.31 6.72 -6.11
N ASP A 29 -8.34 5.93 -5.65
CA ASP A 29 -8.07 4.61 -6.23
C ASP A 29 -9.28 3.70 -6.11
N VAL A 30 -9.91 3.64 -4.94
CA VAL A 30 -11.10 2.82 -4.73
C VAL A 30 -12.24 3.27 -5.65
N ALA A 31 -12.46 4.58 -5.77
CA ALA A 31 -13.50 5.13 -6.64
C ALA A 31 -13.27 4.75 -8.12
N GLU A 32 -12.03 4.83 -8.58
CA GLU A 32 -11.68 4.45 -9.96
C GLU A 32 -11.95 2.98 -10.24
N VAL A 33 -11.62 2.10 -9.29
CA VAL A 33 -11.90 0.66 -9.41
C VAL A 33 -13.41 0.42 -9.46
N ILE A 34 -14.18 1.05 -8.58
CA ILE A 34 -15.65 0.88 -8.53
C ILE A 34 -16.29 1.35 -9.83
N VAL A 35 -15.89 2.50 -10.34
CA VAL A 35 -16.42 3.04 -11.60
C VAL A 35 -16.11 2.10 -12.76
N ALA A 36 -14.87 1.61 -12.85
CA ALA A 36 -14.48 0.67 -13.89
C ALA A 36 -15.33 -0.61 -13.86
N LEU A 37 -15.54 -1.18 -12.67
CA LEU A 37 -16.37 -2.38 -12.51
C LEU A 37 -17.83 -2.12 -12.90
N ARG A 38 -18.38 -0.97 -12.51
CA ARG A 38 -19.76 -0.61 -12.88
C ARG A 38 -19.94 -0.41 -14.38
N GLU A 39 -18.90 0.04 -15.06
CA GLU A 39 -18.93 0.25 -16.51
C GLU A 39 -18.51 -0.97 -17.31
N GLY A 40 -18.20 -2.09 -16.65
CA GLY A 40 -17.76 -3.32 -17.30
C GLY A 40 -16.35 -3.23 -17.89
N ARG A 41 -15.55 -2.27 -17.43
CA ARG A 41 -14.15 -2.12 -17.87
C ARG A 41 -13.21 -2.87 -16.93
N GLU A 42 -12.03 -3.20 -17.44
CA GLU A 42 -10.94 -3.71 -16.62
C GLU A 42 -10.52 -2.64 -15.61
N PRO A 43 -10.50 -2.95 -14.29
CA PRO A 43 -10.04 -1.97 -13.30
C PRO A 43 -8.59 -1.56 -13.55
N PRO A 44 -8.24 -0.28 -13.35
CA PRO A 44 -6.85 0.15 -13.44
C PRO A 44 -6.00 -0.49 -12.34
N ALA A 45 -4.70 -0.62 -12.57
CA ALA A 45 -3.78 -1.03 -11.53
C ALA A 45 -3.85 -0.05 -10.36
N SER A 46 -4.15 -0.54 -9.16
CA SER A 46 -4.32 0.28 -7.98
C SER A 46 -3.13 0.15 -7.05
N LEU A 47 -2.76 1.25 -6.39
CA LEU A 47 -1.78 1.26 -5.32
C LEU A 47 -2.44 1.06 -3.95
N CYS A 48 -3.76 0.93 -3.90
CA CYS A 48 -4.49 0.65 -2.67
C CYS A 48 -4.14 -0.75 -2.16
N PRO A 49 -3.72 -0.89 -0.89
CA PRO A 49 -3.41 -2.20 -0.33
C PRO A 49 -4.60 -3.14 -0.39
N ASP A 50 -4.33 -4.40 -0.66
CA ASP A 50 -5.32 -5.47 -0.72
C ASP A 50 -5.11 -6.51 0.39
N ALA A 51 -5.88 -7.58 0.36
CA ALA A 51 -5.78 -8.65 1.35
C ALA A 51 -4.40 -9.34 1.33
N ALA A 52 -3.78 -9.45 0.16
CA ALA A 52 -2.44 -10.04 0.04
C ALA A 52 -1.38 -9.16 0.73
N ASP A 53 -1.50 -7.84 0.60
CA ASP A 53 -0.63 -6.90 1.30
C ASP A 53 -0.81 -7.00 2.82
N GLY A 54 -2.06 -7.13 3.27
CA GLY A 54 -2.37 -7.33 4.69
C GLY A 54 -1.76 -8.61 5.23
N LEU A 55 -1.85 -9.70 4.48
CA LEU A 55 -1.23 -10.98 4.85
C LEU A 55 0.30 -10.86 4.94
N ALA A 56 0.92 -10.18 3.99
CA ALA A 56 2.37 -9.94 4.02
C ALA A 56 2.78 -9.17 5.27
N GLY A 57 1.99 -8.16 5.67
CA GLY A 57 2.23 -7.40 6.90
C GLY A 57 2.13 -8.27 8.15
N LEU A 58 1.15 -9.15 8.23
CA LEU A 58 1.00 -10.07 9.36
C LEU A 58 2.14 -11.09 9.42
N ARG A 59 2.59 -11.60 8.28
CA ARG A 59 3.75 -12.50 8.22
C ARG A 59 5.02 -11.82 8.71
N PHE A 60 5.19 -10.54 8.37
CA PHE A 60 6.32 -9.77 8.88
C PHE A 60 6.27 -9.62 10.40
N ILE A 61 5.11 -9.25 10.95
CA ILE A 61 4.94 -9.10 12.40
C ILE A 61 5.20 -10.44 13.11
N ASP A 62 4.67 -11.53 12.61
CA ASP A 62 4.85 -12.85 13.18
C ASP A 62 6.33 -13.25 13.18
N ALA A 63 7.04 -13.01 12.09
CA ALA A 63 8.46 -13.26 12.00
C ALA A 63 9.28 -12.41 12.98
N VAL A 64 8.92 -11.14 13.16
CA VAL A 64 9.57 -10.24 14.13
C VAL A 64 9.39 -10.74 15.56
N VAL A 65 8.19 -11.15 15.92
CA VAL A 65 7.89 -11.70 17.24
C VAL A 65 8.67 -12.98 17.47
N GLY A 66 8.68 -13.89 16.48
CA GLY A 66 9.44 -15.14 16.54
C GLY A 66 10.93 -14.91 16.66
N SER A 67 11.48 -13.98 15.89
CA SER A 67 12.89 -13.60 15.97
C SER A 67 13.26 -13.07 17.34
N SER A 68 12.44 -12.16 17.87
CA SER A 68 12.65 -11.58 19.20
C SER A 68 12.64 -12.64 20.31
N ALA A 69 11.77 -13.64 20.21
CA ALA A 69 11.68 -14.73 21.18
C ALA A 69 12.89 -15.68 21.13
N HIS A 70 13.69 -15.63 20.07
CA HIS A 70 14.85 -16.53 19.84
C HIS A 70 16.16 -15.77 19.66
N GLY A 71 16.34 -14.71 20.42
CA GLY A 71 17.60 -13.96 20.46
C GLY A 71 17.89 -13.09 19.24
N GLY A 72 16.88 -12.72 18.47
CA GLY A 72 17.05 -11.86 17.30
C GLY A 72 17.61 -12.57 16.07
N ARG A 73 17.42 -13.89 15.96
CA ARG A 73 17.90 -14.66 14.82
C ARG A 73 17.17 -14.29 13.53
N TRP A 74 17.85 -14.49 12.41
CA TRP A 74 17.21 -14.35 11.09
C TRP A 74 16.07 -15.37 10.95
N THR A 75 14.92 -14.87 10.54
CA THR A 75 13.67 -15.65 10.47
C THR A 75 13.01 -15.42 9.11
N ALA A 76 12.62 -16.51 8.43
CA ALA A 76 11.94 -16.42 7.15
C ALA A 76 10.52 -15.89 7.32
N LEU A 77 10.04 -15.14 6.32
CA LEU A 77 8.66 -14.71 6.22
C LEU A 77 7.84 -15.84 5.60
N VAL A 78 7.07 -16.50 6.40
CA VAL A 78 6.24 -17.63 5.95
C VAL A 78 4.77 -17.45 6.34
#